data_71ebd15c7d7cbfd4b8c2aa481a81ad81
#
_entry.id   71ebd15c7d7cbfd4b8c2aa481a81ad81
#
_cell.length_a   1.000
_cell.length_b   1.000
_cell.length_c   1.000
_cell.angle_alpha   90.00
_cell.angle_beta   90.00
_cell.angle_gamma   90.00
#
_symmetry.space_group_name_H-M   'P 1'
#
loop_
_entity.id
_entity.type
_entity.pdbx_description
1 polymer ?
#
loop_
_entity_poly.entity_id
_entity_poly.type
_entity_poly.pdbx_seq_one_letter_code
_entity_poly.pdbx_strand_id
1 'polypeptide(L)'
;QHVIANSSEQEFDYPKGEENVYISYPGKGGVEISNFWRKFLFGWKFDGTSLLLSGYPTKESRVMFHRNIRERVGTLAPFLKLDNDPYIVLAENKLYWIVDAYTASEDFPYSQRFRASQITRQRGDFDPVFSRHKLSYLEGSNYIRNSVKAVVDAFNGSVDLYVFDPEDPLLKAWSSVFPGLFKPREQMPDALEKHIRYPADLLLTQGLVYSKYHMTDPGVFYNQEDLWIRATEKYYGQVQPVEPYYIMWEPPDAQNAEFVLILPFTPKNRQV
;
A
#
# COMPACT_ATOMS: atom_id res chain seq x y z
N GLN A 1 17.54 -6.01 -2.48
CA GLN A 1 17.83 -6.76 -3.71
C GLN A 1 18.07 -5.77 -4.86
N HIS A 2 19.16 -5.93 -5.60
CA HIS A 2 19.52 -5.10 -6.75
C HIS A 2 19.59 -5.94 -8.04
N VAL A 3 19.49 -5.27 -9.18
CA VAL A 3 19.65 -5.85 -10.52
C VAL A 3 20.46 -4.87 -11.35
N ILE A 4 21.32 -5.40 -12.23
CA ILE A 4 22.06 -4.61 -13.19
C ILE A 4 21.40 -4.82 -14.55
N ALA A 5 20.87 -3.74 -15.13
CA ALA A 5 20.32 -3.72 -16.48
C ALA A 5 21.35 -3.19 -17.48
N ASN A 6 21.21 -3.55 -18.73
CA ASN A 6 22.11 -3.21 -19.83
C ASN A 6 23.57 -3.65 -19.56
N SER A 7 23.72 -4.89 -19.08
CA SER A 7 25.05 -5.50 -18.95
C SER A 7 25.58 -5.95 -20.31
N SER A 8 26.81 -6.52 -20.36
CA SER A 8 27.34 -7.16 -21.58
C SER A 8 26.56 -8.43 -21.97
N GLU A 9 25.80 -9.00 -21.02
CA GLU A 9 24.97 -10.18 -21.27
C GLU A 9 23.58 -9.78 -21.77
N GLN A 10 23.00 -10.63 -22.61
CA GLN A 10 21.64 -10.43 -23.12
C GLN A 10 20.59 -10.64 -22.01
N GLU A 11 19.65 -9.72 -21.91
CA GLU A 11 18.54 -9.80 -20.96
C GLU A 11 17.40 -10.60 -21.57
N PHE A 12 17.10 -11.78 -20.99
CA PHE A 12 15.97 -12.60 -21.39
C PHE A 12 14.64 -11.91 -21.03
N ASP A 13 13.72 -11.84 -21.98
CA ASP A 13 12.39 -11.27 -21.78
C ASP A 13 11.34 -12.39 -21.66
N TYR A 14 11.05 -13.10 -22.76
CA TYR A 14 10.08 -14.19 -22.75
C TYR A 14 10.39 -15.25 -23.83
N PRO A 15 9.89 -16.50 -23.67
CA PRO A 15 9.98 -17.50 -24.70
C PRO A 15 8.95 -17.25 -25.80
N LYS A 16 9.37 -17.37 -27.07
CA LYS A 16 8.50 -17.28 -28.25
C LYS A 16 8.65 -18.56 -29.10
N GLY A 17 7.79 -19.53 -28.83
CA GLY A 17 7.92 -20.86 -29.43
C GLY A 17 9.20 -21.57 -28.96
N GLU A 18 10.08 -21.98 -29.90
CA GLU A 18 11.38 -22.60 -29.57
C GLU A 18 12.51 -21.57 -29.38
N GLU A 19 12.26 -20.30 -29.65
CA GLU A 19 13.25 -19.23 -29.54
C GLU A 19 13.01 -18.36 -28.26
N ASN A 20 14.08 -17.76 -27.77
CA ASN A 20 14.02 -16.81 -26.68
C ASN A 20 14.08 -15.38 -27.22
N VAL A 21 13.22 -14.51 -26.68
CA VAL A 21 13.27 -13.08 -26.97
C VAL A 21 14.15 -12.40 -25.91
N TYR A 22 15.08 -11.59 -26.40
CA TYR A 22 15.98 -10.80 -25.56
C TYR A 22 15.70 -9.31 -25.74
N ILE A 23 15.87 -8.55 -24.68
CA ILE A 23 15.62 -7.11 -24.64
C ILE A 23 16.80 -6.41 -23.97
N SER A 24 17.02 -5.17 -24.35
CA SER A 24 17.84 -4.24 -23.57
C SER A 24 16.93 -3.23 -22.92
N TYR A 25 17.19 -2.89 -21.67
CA TYR A 25 16.36 -1.92 -20.91
C TYR A 25 16.52 -0.51 -21.50
N PRO A 26 15.50 0.04 -22.21
CA PRO A 26 15.57 1.39 -22.80
C PRO A 26 15.16 2.50 -21.83
N GLY A 27 14.83 2.14 -20.58
CA GLY A 27 14.30 3.08 -19.56
C GLY A 27 15.37 3.96 -18.92
N LYS A 28 14.89 4.92 -18.15
CA LYS A 28 15.72 5.87 -17.39
C LYS A 28 15.86 5.51 -15.90
N GLY A 29 15.27 4.38 -15.47
CA GLY A 29 15.30 3.94 -14.08
C GLY A 29 16.69 3.50 -13.63
N GLY A 30 16.88 3.42 -12.30
CA GLY A 30 18.17 3.06 -11.71
C GLY A 30 19.25 4.13 -11.84
N VAL A 31 20.46 3.79 -11.47
CA VAL A 31 21.63 4.68 -11.53
C VAL A 31 22.69 4.10 -12.46
N GLU A 32 23.16 4.91 -13.41
CA GLU A 32 24.21 4.49 -14.35
C GLU A 32 25.53 4.24 -13.67
N ILE A 33 26.21 3.16 -14.07
CA ILE A 33 27.56 2.82 -13.64
C ILE A 33 28.58 3.45 -14.62
N SER A 34 28.49 4.76 -14.83
CA SER A 34 29.24 5.46 -15.87
C SER A 34 30.73 5.61 -15.59
N ASN A 35 31.19 5.44 -14.34
CA ASN A 35 32.58 5.63 -13.94
C ASN A 35 33.01 4.68 -12.82
N PHE A 36 34.34 4.60 -12.61
CA PHE A 36 34.95 3.76 -11.59
C PHE A 36 34.41 4.01 -10.17
N TRP A 37 34.22 5.27 -9.77
CA TRP A 37 33.78 5.62 -8.43
C TRP A 37 32.34 5.11 -8.16
N ARG A 38 31.44 5.24 -9.13
CA ARG A 38 30.08 4.68 -9.00
C ARG A 38 30.12 3.15 -8.92
N LYS A 39 30.94 2.52 -9.78
CA LYS A 39 31.15 1.06 -9.74
C LYS A 39 31.67 0.62 -8.36
N PHE A 40 32.66 1.34 -7.82
CA PHE A 40 33.21 1.08 -6.50
C PHE A 40 32.16 1.23 -5.39
N LEU A 41 31.41 2.34 -5.35
CA LEU A 41 30.41 2.60 -4.32
C LEU A 41 29.27 1.57 -4.35
N PHE A 42 28.79 1.18 -5.54
CA PHE A 42 27.76 0.15 -5.66
C PHE A 42 28.30 -1.24 -5.33
N GLY A 43 29.55 -1.55 -5.71
CA GLY A 43 30.21 -2.77 -5.29
C GLY A 43 30.32 -2.87 -3.78
N TRP A 44 30.78 -1.81 -3.13
CA TRP A 44 30.84 -1.72 -1.67
C TRP A 44 29.47 -1.91 -1.01
N LYS A 45 28.44 -1.29 -1.56
CA LYS A 45 27.08 -1.33 -0.99
C LYS A 45 26.38 -2.66 -1.15
N PHE A 46 26.54 -3.34 -2.29
CA PHE A 46 25.68 -4.47 -2.66
C PHE A 46 26.39 -5.81 -2.81
N ASP A 47 27.57 -5.86 -3.41
CA ASP A 47 28.18 -7.10 -3.86
C ASP A 47 29.69 -7.21 -3.61
N GLY A 48 30.21 -6.32 -2.83
CA GLY A 48 31.65 -6.32 -2.52
C GLY A 48 32.52 -6.21 -3.77
N THR A 49 33.44 -7.17 -3.93
CA THR A 49 34.42 -7.16 -5.04
C THR A 49 33.87 -7.68 -6.36
N SER A 50 32.77 -8.44 -6.35
CA SER A 50 32.26 -9.08 -7.58
C SER A 50 31.88 -8.07 -8.65
N LEU A 51 31.19 -6.99 -8.28
CA LEU A 51 30.83 -5.92 -9.21
C LEU A 51 32.06 -5.18 -9.76
N LEU A 52 33.12 -5.04 -8.96
CA LEU A 52 34.34 -4.37 -9.38
C LEU A 52 35.17 -5.22 -10.34
N LEU A 53 35.28 -6.52 -10.06
CA LEU A 53 36.13 -7.45 -10.78
C LEU A 53 35.47 -8.04 -12.03
N SER A 54 34.12 -8.05 -12.08
CA SER A 54 33.42 -8.58 -13.23
C SER A 54 33.49 -7.65 -14.44
N GLY A 55 33.59 -8.25 -15.63
CA GLY A 55 33.49 -7.54 -16.90
C GLY A 55 32.04 -7.26 -17.38
N TYR A 56 31.03 -7.73 -16.64
CA TYR A 56 29.62 -7.60 -17.03
C TYR A 56 29.09 -6.16 -17.09
N PRO A 57 29.40 -5.27 -16.14
CA PRO A 57 28.90 -3.90 -16.19
C PRO A 57 29.62 -3.08 -17.26
N THR A 58 28.84 -2.53 -18.18
CA THR A 58 29.26 -1.56 -19.18
C THR A 58 29.11 -0.12 -18.67
N LYS A 59 29.50 0.88 -19.47
CA LYS A 59 29.24 2.29 -19.13
C LYS A 59 27.77 2.66 -19.15
N GLU A 60 26.96 1.91 -19.92
CA GLU A 60 25.53 2.11 -20.07
C GLU A 60 24.72 1.29 -19.05
N SER A 61 25.38 0.41 -18.30
CA SER A 61 24.72 -0.41 -17.30
C SER A 61 24.13 0.44 -16.18
N ARG A 62 22.96 0.04 -15.72
CA ARG A 62 22.20 0.71 -14.66
C ARG A 62 21.97 -0.21 -13.48
N VAL A 63 22.26 0.23 -12.28
CA VAL A 63 21.93 -0.48 -11.04
C VAL A 63 20.53 -0.08 -10.60
N MET A 64 19.63 -1.07 -10.56
CA MET A 64 18.27 -0.91 -10.05
C MET A 64 18.20 -1.46 -8.64
N PHE A 65 17.80 -0.66 -7.68
CA PHE A 65 17.64 -1.01 -6.28
C PHE A 65 16.36 -0.40 -5.70
N HIS A 66 15.98 -0.80 -4.48
CA HIS A 66 14.66 -0.49 -3.92
C HIS A 66 13.55 -0.85 -4.90
N ARG A 67 13.58 -2.09 -5.40
CA ARG A 67 12.60 -2.59 -6.39
C ARG A 67 11.28 -2.98 -5.76
N ASN A 68 11.27 -3.30 -4.47
CA ASN A 68 10.02 -3.46 -3.75
C ASN A 68 9.32 -2.11 -3.63
N ILE A 69 8.05 -2.05 -4.05
CA ILE A 69 7.29 -0.81 -4.17
C ILE A 69 7.11 -0.13 -2.82
N ARG A 70 6.76 -0.89 -1.77
CA ARG A 70 6.60 -0.33 -0.41
C ARG A 70 7.92 0.16 0.16
N GLU A 71 9.01 -0.58 -0.03
CA GLU A 71 10.35 -0.14 0.37
C GLU A 71 10.76 1.16 -0.35
N ARG A 72 10.47 1.26 -1.65
CA ARG A 72 10.77 2.45 -2.45
C ARG A 72 10.02 3.68 -1.94
N VAL A 73 8.71 3.59 -1.79
CA VAL A 73 7.87 4.69 -1.29
C VAL A 73 8.23 5.02 0.16
N GLY A 74 8.42 4.01 1.04
CA GLY A 74 8.80 4.21 2.43
C GLY A 74 10.20 4.81 2.61
N THR A 75 11.12 4.59 1.66
CA THR A 75 12.44 5.25 1.67
C THR A 75 12.32 6.73 1.30
N LEU A 76 11.42 7.07 0.37
CA LEU A 76 11.17 8.45 -0.06
C LEU A 76 10.42 9.25 1.01
N ALA A 77 9.40 8.63 1.61
CA ALA A 77 8.51 9.27 2.59
C ALA A 77 8.34 8.37 3.84
N PRO A 78 9.37 8.24 4.69
CA PRO A 78 9.37 7.31 5.84
C PRO A 78 8.38 7.72 6.95
N PHE A 79 7.88 8.92 6.91
CA PHE A 79 6.86 9.46 7.83
C PHE A 79 5.43 9.08 7.45
N LEU A 80 5.20 8.50 6.26
CA LEU A 80 3.92 7.96 5.86
C LEU A 80 3.81 6.47 6.23
N LYS A 81 2.63 6.06 6.65
CA LYS A 81 2.26 4.65 6.82
C LYS A 81 1.67 4.12 5.52
N LEU A 82 2.20 3.03 5.00
CA LEU A 82 1.79 2.48 3.71
C LEU A 82 0.82 1.33 3.88
N ASP A 83 -0.26 1.34 3.11
CA ASP A 83 -1.20 0.22 3.02
C ASP A 83 -0.48 -1.07 2.60
N ASN A 84 -1.00 -2.22 3.05
CA ASN A 84 -0.41 -3.52 2.73
C ASN A 84 -0.79 -4.04 1.36
N ASP A 85 -1.71 -3.38 0.65
CA ASP A 85 -2.27 -3.82 -0.62
C ASP A 85 -1.92 -2.86 -1.78
N PRO A 86 -0.64 -2.75 -2.18
CA PRO A 86 -0.27 -2.05 -3.40
C PRO A 86 -0.84 -2.78 -4.60
N TYR A 87 -1.44 -2.05 -5.55
CA TYR A 87 -2.06 -2.63 -6.73
C TYR A 87 -1.48 -2.06 -8.02
N ILE A 88 -1.41 -2.93 -9.05
CA ILE A 88 -0.92 -2.55 -10.36
C ILE A 88 -2.08 -2.14 -11.27
N VAL A 89 -1.86 -1.11 -12.07
CA VAL A 89 -2.82 -0.60 -13.04
C VAL A 89 -2.16 -0.37 -14.40
N LEU A 90 -2.94 -0.56 -15.46
CA LEU A 90 -2.54 -0.23 -16.81
C LEU A 90 -3.19 1.11 -17.20
N ALA A 91 -2.38 2.12 -17.43
CA ALA A 91 -2.83 3.43 -17.88
C ALA A 91 -1.91 3.92 -19.01
N GLU A 92 -2.50 4.44 -20.10
CA GLU A 92 -1.75 4.97 -21.26
C GLU A 92 -0.66 4.01 -21.80
N ASN A 93 -0.97 2.72 -21.88
CA ASN A 93 -0.06 1.64 -22.30
C ASN A 93 1.19 1.47 -21.40
N LYS A 94 1.11 1.93 -20.15
CA LYS A 94 2.17 1.75 -19.14
C LYS A 94 1.60 1.13 -17.88
N LEU A 95 2.45 0.42 -17.18
CA LEU A 95 2.11 -0.16 -15.88
C LEU A 95 2.56 0.78 -14.76
N TYR A 96 1.65 1.00 -13.82
CA TYR A 96 1.91 1.77 -12.61
C TYR A 96 1.48 0.97 -11.38
N TRP A 97 2.21 1.15 -10.30
CA TRP A 97 1.78 0.72 -8.98
C TRP A 97 1.16 1.89 -8.24
N ILE A 98 0.03 1.64 -7.61
CA ILE A 98 -0.60 2.59 -6.70
C ILE A 98 -0.54 2.02 -5.29
N VAL A 99 -0.11 2.87 -4.34
CA VAL A 99 -0.01 2.54 -2.92
C VAL A 99 -0.73 3.62 -2.13
N ASP A 100 -1.69 3.20 -1.32
CA ASP A 100 -2.33 4.08 -0.37
C ASP A 100 -1.35 4.42 0.76
N ALA A 101 -1.27 5.70 1.10
CA ALA A 101 -0.37 6.18 2.13
C ALA A 101 -1.11 7.07 3.12
N TYR A 102 -0.89 6.77 4.39
CA TYR A 102 -1.58 7.40 5.51
C TYR A 102 -0.66 8.36 6.25
N THR A 103 -1.21 9.48 6.66
CA THR A 103 -0.71 10.24 7.80
C THR A 103 -1.26 9.61 9.06
N ALA A 104 -0.44 9.46 10.08
CA ALA A 104 -0.84 8.86 11.35
C ALA A 104 -0.14 9.54 12.52
N SER A 105 -0.80 9.57 13.67
CA SER A 105 -0.25 10.07 14.93
C SER A 105 -0.76 9.23 16.11
N GLU A 106 0.00 9.25 17.19
CA GLU A 106 -0.36 8.65 18.49
C GLU A 106 -0.87 9.69 19.50
N ASP A 107 -0.83 10.98 19.14
CA ASP A 107 -0.98 12.09 20.07
C ASP A 107 -2.27 12.91 19.87
N PHE A 108 -3.27 12.33 19.18
CA PHE A 108 -4.56 13.01 19.04
C PHE A 108 -5.30 13.05 20.38
N PRO A 109 -5.71 14.26 20.86
CA PRO A 109 -6.29 14.40 22.18
C PRO A 109 -7.60 13.62 22.35
N TYR A 110 -7.79 13.02 23.52
CA TYR A 110 -9.01 12.30 23.93
C TYR A 110 -9.44 11.15 23.01
N SER A 111 -8.56 10.67 22.15
CA SER A 111 -8.83 9.55 21.26
C SER A 111 -8.14 8.27 21.73
N GLN A 112 -8.85 7.16 21.64
CA GLN A 112 -8.31 5.84 22.00
C GLN A 112 -7.26 5.41 20.99
N ARG A 113 -6.10 4.95 21.48
CA ARG A 113 -5.06 4.37 20.62
C ARG A 113 -5.49 3.03 20.06
N PHE A 114 -5.25 2.83 18.80
CA PHE A 114 -5.44 1.55 18.12
C PHE A 114 -4.52 0.49 18.72
N ARG A 115 -5.09 -0.65 19.08
CA ARG A 115 -4.35 -1.80 19.59
C ARG A 115 -4.87 -3.07 18.92
N ALA A 116 -4.14 -3.60 17.99
CA ALA A 116 -4.47 -4.86 17.30
C ALA A 116 -4.66 -6.02 18.31
N SER A 117 -3.97 -5.99 19.47
CA SER A 117 -4.09 -7.01 20.52
C SER A 117 -5.40 -6.94 21.34
N GLN A 118 -6.07 -5.81 21.40
CA GLN A 118 -7.33 -5.68 22.14
C GLN A 118 -8.50 -6.36 21.42
N ILE A 119 -8.37 -6.55 20.13
CA ILE A 119 -9.36 -7.23 19.29
C ILE A 119 -9.37 -8.73 19.56
N THR A 120 -8.21 -9.29 19.87
CA THR A 120 -8.03 -10.72 20.16
C THR A 120 -8.50 -11.12 21.58
N ARG A 121 -8.60 -10.18 22.51
CA ARG A 121 -8.93 -10.47 23.93
C ARG A 121 -10.41 -10.57 24.23
N GLN A 122 -11.28 -10.18 23.32
CA GLN A 122 -12.72 -10.16 23.59
C GLN A 122 -13.40 -11.52 23.52
N ARG A 123 -12.67 -12.62 23.13
CA ARG A 123 -13.17 -13.98 23.28
C ARG A 123 -12.09 -15.06 23.19
N GLY A 124 -12.22 -16.08 24.04
CA GLY A 124 -11.38 -17.28 24.09
C GLY A 124 -11.54 -18.27 22.94
N ASP A 125 -12.31 -17.93 21.90
CA ASP A 125 -12.45 -18.72 20.68
C ASP A 125 -12.39 -17.80 19.47
N PHE A 126 -11.30 -17.91 18.74
CA PHE A 126 -11.11 -17.43 17.38
C PHE A 126 -11.80 -16.10 17.03
N ASP A 127 -11.15 -15.00 17.27
CA ASP A 127 -11.30 -13.87 16.41
C ASP A 127 -10.03 -13.68 15.55
N PRO A 128 -9.90 -14.40 14.42
CA PRO A 128 -8.83 -14.24 13.45
C PRO A 128 -8.97 -12.95 12.63
N VAL A 129 -9.89 -12.11 13.02
CA VAL A 129 -10.52 -11.02 12.29
C VAL A 129 -9.57 -9.96 11.81
N PHE A 130 -8.56 -9.72 12.58
CA PHE A 130 -7.51 -8.82 12.20
C PHE A 130 -6.23 -9.61 12.32
N SER A 131 -5.83 -10.21 11.24
CA SER A 131 -4.51 -10.77 11.15
C SER A 131 -3.57 -9.74 11.76
N ARG A 132 -3.07 -10.05 12.96
CA ARG A 132 -2.16 -9.21 13.77
C ARG A 132 -1.05 -8.57 12.94
N HIS A 133 -0.78 -9.18 11.79
CA HIS A 133 0.26 -8.79 10.85
C HIS A 133 -0.19 -7.76 9.80
N LYS A 134 -1.48 -7.66 9.48
CA LYS A 134 -1.93 -6.72 8.45
C LYS A 134 -1.98 -5.29 8.95
N LEU A 135 -2.42 -5.03 10.17
CA LEU A 135 -2.57 -3.69 10.73
C LEU A 135 -1.53 -3.32 11.80
N SER A 136 -0.51 -4.13 12.01
CA SER A 136 0.52 -3.87 13.03
C SER A 136 1.28 -2.55 12.83
N TYR A 137 1.35 -2.06 11.60
CA TYR A 137 1.98 -0.78 11.28
C TYR A 137 1.18 0.44 11.78
N LEU A 138 -0.10 0.23 12.16
CA LEU A 138 -0.98 1.24 12.78
C LEU A 138 -1.02 1.13 14.31
N GLU A 139 -0.33 0.14 14.92
CA GLU A 139 -0.32 -0.04 16.37
C GLU A 139 0.09 1.25 17.09
N GLY A 140 -0.67 1.62 18.12
CA GLY A 140 -0.47 2.85 18.88
C GLY A 140 -1.11 4.10 18.28
N SER A 141 -1.39 4.11 16.99
CA SER A 141 -1.98 5.27 16.33
C SER A 141 -3.40 5.54 16.84
N ASN A 142 -3.74 6.80 17.02
CA ASN A 142 -5.09 7.26 17.36
C ASN A 142 -5.62 8.34 16.40
N TYR A 143 -4.87 8.59 15.36
CA TYR A 143 -5.21 9.43 14.21
C TYR A 143 -4.70 8.76 12.95
N ILE A 144 -5.53 8.66 11.93
CA ILE A 144 -5.19 8.13 10.61
C ILE A 144 -6.04 8.81 9.54
N ARG A 145 -5.39 9.23 8.45
CA ARG A 145 -6.07 9.71 7.23
C ARG A 145 -5.37 9.16 5.99
N ASN A 146 -6.15 8.79 4.98
CA ASN A 146 -5.63 8.40 3.68
C ASN A 146 -5.38 9.64 2.82
N SER A 147 -4.39 10.41 3.21
CA SER A 147 -4.14 11.74 2.67
C SER A 147 -3.31 11.73 1.39
N VAL A 148 -2.64 10.61 1.08
CA VAL A 148 -1.71 10.51 -0.05
C VAL A 148 -1.93 9.22 -0.84
N LYS A 149 -1.88 9.34 -2.17
CA LYS A 149 -1.73 8.20 -3.09
C LYS A 149 -0.36 8.27 -3.72
N ALA A 150 0.45 7.23 -3.50
CA ALA A 150 1.75 7.09 -4.14
C ALA A 150 1.60 6.33 -5.45
N VAL A 151 2.05 6.91 -6.54
CA VAL A 151 2.07 6.29 -7.87
C VAL A 151 3.52 6.01 -8.26
N VAL A 152 3.81 4.77 -8.63
CA VAL A 152 5.15 4.36 -9.04
C VAL A 152 5.10 3.83 -10.46
N ASP A 153 5.86 4.45 -11.37
CA ASP A 153 6.07 3.94 -12.72
C ASP A 153 6.80 2.59 -12.60
N ALA A 154 6.15 1.50 -13.03
CA ALA A 154 6.68 0.15 -12.90
C ALA A 154 7.94 -0.08 -13.75
N PHE A 155 8.14 0.73 -14.80
CA PHE A 155 9.25 0.61 -15.72
C PHE A 155 10.46 1.46 -15.30
N ASN A 156 10.24 2.74 -14.97
CA ASN A 156 11.32 3.66 -14.59
C ASN A 156 11.53 3.76 -13.08
N GLY A 157 10.54 3.38 -12.28
CA GLY A 157 10.58 3.47 -10.82
C GLY A 157 10.48 4.89 -10.28
N SER A 158 10.04 5.88 -11.08
CA SER A 158 9.70 7.20 -10.55
C SER A 158 8.52 7.11 -9.61
N VAL A 159 8.50 7.96 -8.58
CA VAL A 159 7.46 8.00 -7.56
C VAL A 159 6.86 9.39 -7.53
N ASP A 160 5.54 9.45 -7.65
CA ASP A 160 4.75 10.65 -7.48
C ASP A 160 3.81 10.49 -6.29
N LEU A 161 3.77 11.48 -5.39
CA LEU A 161 2.92 11.49 -4.21
C LEU A 161 1.79 12.52 -4.40
N TYR A 162 0.57 12.05 -4.61
CA TYR A 162 -0.59 12.91 -4.85
C TYR A 162 -1.39 13.15 -3.58
N VAL A 163 -1.75 14.40 -3.33
CA VAL A 163 -2.58 14.83 -2.19
C VAL A 163 -4.03 14.51 -2.45
N PHE A 164 -4.65 13.70 -1.58
CA PHE A 164 -6.08 13.36 -1.65
C PHE A 164 -6.90 13.98 -0.51
N ASP A 165 -6.25 14.34 0.59
CA ASP A 165 -6.87 15.11 1.68
C ASP A 165 -6.05 16.38 1.98
N PRO A 166 -6.33 17.47 1.27
CA PRO A 166 -5.61 18.74 1.45
C PRO A 166 -5.90 19.40 2.82
N GLU A 167 -6.95 18.97 3.51
CA GLU A 167 -7.30 19.50 4.84
C GLU A 167 -6.58 18.80 5.99
N ASP A 168 -5.85 17.73 5.72
CA ASP A 168 -5.09 17.03 6.75
C ASP A 168 -3.95 17.91 7.31
N PRO A 169 -3.98 18.24 8.61
CA PRO A 169 -2.96 19.10 9.22
C PRO A 169 -1.57 18.48 9.23
N LEU A 170 -1.46 17.13 9.34
CA LEU A 170 -0.16 16.45 9.30
C LEU A 170 0.45 16.52 7.90
N LEU A 171 -0.36 16.33 6.87
CA LEU A 171 0.10 16.47 5.50
C LEU A 171 0.52 17.91 5.18
N LYS A 172 -0.24 18.92 5.65
CA LYS A 172 0.15 20.33 5.53
C LYS A 172 1.51 20.61 6.16
N ALA A 173 1.75 20.06 7.36
CA ALA A 173 3.03 20.19 8.04
C ALA A 173 4.17 19.55 7.22
N TRP A 174 4.01 18.31 6.75
CA TRP A 174 5.02 17.63 5.93
C TRP A 174 5.26 18.33 4.59
N SER A 175 4.22 18.86 3.95
CA SER A 175 4.36 19.64 2.71
C SER A 175 5.18 20.91 2.91
N SER A 176 5.11 21.51 4.10
CA SER A 176 5.92 22.67 4.46
C SER A 176 7.39 22.31 4.71
N VAL A 177 7.66 21.13 5.27
CA VAL A 177 9.02 20.62 5.52
C VAL A 177 9.69 20.19 4.22
N PHE A 178 8.94 19.57 3.31
CA PHE A 178 9.43 19.04 2.03
C PHE A 178 8.71 19.70 0.84
N PRO A 179 9.05 20.95 0.50
CA PRO A 179 8.43 21.65 -0.62
C PRO A 179 8.63 20.90 -1.94
N GLY A 180 7.54 20.69 -2.69
CA GLY A 180 7.58 19.99 -3.98
C GLY A 180 7.60 18.46 -3.92
N LEU A 181 7.59 17.86 -2.73
CA LEU A 181 7.49 16.40 -2.60
C LEU A 181 6.09 15.90 -2.98
N PHE A 182 5.06 16.65 -2.64
CA PHE A 182 3.67 16.30 -2.90
C PHE A 182 3.13 17.08 -4.09
N LYS A 183 2.37 16.41 -4.93
CA LYS A 183 1.63 16.97 -6.06
C LYS A 183 0.15 17.13 -5.70
N PRO A 184 -0.52 18.20 -6.07
CA PRO A 184 -1.98 18.28 -5.91
C PRO A 184 -2.67 17.19 -6.75
N ARG A 185 -3.86 16.75 -6.29
CA ARG A 185 -4.65 15.70 -6.94
C ARG A 185 -4.95 16.01 -8.39
N GLU A 186 -5.20 17.26 -8.70
CA GLU A 186 -5.53 17.76 -10.04
C GLU A 186 -4.40 17.56 -11.07
N GLN A 187 -3.19 17.28 -10.59
CA GLN A 187 -2.05 16.91 -11.46
C GLN A 187 -1.96 15.41 -11.73
N MET A 188 -2.81 14.60 -11.11
CA MET A 188 -2.88 13.18 -11.43
C MET A 188 -3.49 13.00 -12.82
N PRO A 189 -2.88 12.20 -13.71
CA PRO A 189 -3.50 11.86 -14.99
C PRO A 189 -4.88 11.20 -14.80
N ASP A 190 -5.88 11.61 -15.55
CA ASP A 190 -7.24 11.07 -15.50
C ASP A 190 -7.27 9.55 -15.67
N ALA A 191 -6.36 9.02 -16.51
CA ALA A 191 -6.23 7.60 -16.73
C ALA A 191 -5.81 6.84 -15.46
N LEU A 192 -5.05 7.45 -14.56
CA LEU A 192 -4.68 6.88 -13.26
C LEU A 192 -5.76 7.12 -12.21
N GLU A 193 -6.38 8.29 -12.21
CA GLU A 193 -7.41 8.65 -11.24
C GLU A 193 -8.61 7.70 -11.29
N LYS A 194 -8.99 7.24 -12.48
CA LYS A 194 -10.06 6.24 -12.68
C LYS A 194 -9.80 4.88 -12.01
N HIS A 195 -8.56 4.59 -11.63
CA HIS A 195 -8.18 3.35 -10.94
C HIS A 195 -8.07 3.53 -9.42
N ILE A 196 -8.30 4.73 -8.90
CA ILE A 196 -8.26 4.97 -7.45
C ILE A 196 -9.42 4.22 -6.79
N ARG A 197 -9.08 3.49 -5.74
CA ARG A 197 -10.04 2.71 -4.96
C ARG A 197 -9.93 3.04 -3.46
N TYR A 198 -10.94 2.64 -2.71
CA TYR A 198 -10.92 2.78 -1.25
C TYR A 198 -10.00 1.72 -0.64
N PRO A 199 -9.08 2.06 0.28
CA PRO A 199 -8.11 1.10 0.80
C PRO A 199 -8.73 0.12 1.81
N ALA A 200 -8.39 -1.17 1.67
CA ALA A 200 -8.94 -2.24 2.49
C ALA A 200 -8.52 -2.13 3.98
N ASP A 201 -7.26 -1.77 4.25
CA ASP A 201 -6.77 -1.61 5.63
C ASP A 201 -7.46 -0.44 6.35
N LEU A 202 -7.80 0.63 5.63
CA LEU A 202 -8.58 1.74 6.20
C LEU A 202 -10.00 1.30 6.54
N LEU A 203 -10.68 0.58 5.63
CA LEU A 203 -12.02 0.06 5.91
C LEU A 203 -12.03 -0.92 7.09
N LEU A 204 -11.03 -1.79 7.19
CA LEU A 204 -10.84 -2.66 8.35
C LEU A 204 -10.70 -1.86 9.65
N THR A 205 -9.88 -0.81 9.66
CA THR A 205 -9.67 0.06 10.82
C THR A 205 -10.95 0.80 11.20
N GLN A 206 -11.65 1.36 10.23
CA GLN A 206 -12.94 2.02 10.44
C GLN A 206 -14.00 1.05 10.93
N GLY A 207 -14.05 -0.16 10.38
CA GLY A 207 -14.98 -1.20 10.81
C GLY A 207 -14.79 -1.59 12.28
N LEU A 208 -13.53 -1.65 12.75
CA LEU A 208 -13.21 -1.87 14.16
C LEU A 208 -13.77 -0.79 15.07
N VAL A 209 -13.60 0.45 14.68
CA VAL A 209 -14.13 1.59 15.42
C VAL A 209 -15.65 1.56 15.39
N TYR A 210 -16.23 1.43 14.21
CA TYR A 210 -17.68 1.44 14.00
C TYR A 210 -18.39 0.27 14.68
N SER A 211 -17.74 -0.89 14.81
CA SER A 211 -18.29 -2.06 15.51
C SER A 211 -18.74 -1.76 16.95
N LYS A 212 -18.20 -0.73 17.59
CA LYS A 212 -18.58 -0.24 18.91
C LYS A 212 -19.37 1.08 18.85
N TYR A 213 -18.89 2.02 18.06
CA TYR A 213 -19.38 3.40 18.05
C TYR A 213 -20.66 3.61 17.25
N HIS A 214 -21.24 2.56 16.63
CA HIS A 214 -22.60 2.60 16.12
C HIS A 214 -23.66 2.60 17.22
N MET A 215 -23.30 2.11 18.45
CA MET A 215 -24.20 2.12 19.61
C MET A 215 -24.28 3.55 20.18
N THR A 216 -25.44 4.17 20.06
CA THR A 216 -25.65 5.57 20.48
C THR A 216 -26.16 5.70 21.92
N ASP A 217 -26.78 4.66 22.47
CA ASP A 217 -27.20 4.63 23.87
C ASP A 217 -25.99 4.34 24.80
N PRO A 218 -25.73 5.17 25.82
CA PRO A 218 -24.59 4.97 26.70
C PRO A 218 -24.61 3.66 27.49
N GLY A 219 -25.78 3.14 27.87
CA GLY A 219 -25.90 1.88 28.59
C GLY A 219 -25.61 0.69 27.70
N VAL A 220 -26.17 0.69 26.49
CA VAL A 220 -25.91 -0.32 25.46
C VAL A 220 -24.44 -0.31 25.06
N PHE A 221 -23.83 0.86 24.91
CA PHE A 221 -22.42 1.02 24.61
C PHE A 221 -21.53 0.48 25.73
N TYR A 222 -21.81 0.82 26.98
CA TYR A 222 -21.04 0.37 28.14
C TYR A 222 -21.11 -1.15 28.30
N ASN A 223 -22.31 -1.73 28.19
CA ASN A 223 -22.56 -3.16 28.30
C ASN A 223 -22.16 -3.95 27.04
N GLN A 224 -21.88 -3.28 25.91
CA GLN A 224 -21.59 -3.88 24.61
C GLN A 224 -22.70 -4.85 24.15
N GLU A 225 -23.98 -4.49 24.36
CA GLU A 225 -25.12 -5.38 24.11
C GLU A 225 -25.35 -5.66 22.61
N ASP A 226 -25.03 -4.69 21.75
CA ASP A 226 -25.13 -4.82 20.31
C ASP A 226 -23.77 -4.66 19.61
N LEU A 227 -22.71 -5.21 20.21
CA LEU A 227 -21.38 -5.19 19.59
C LEU A 227 -21.40 -5.96 18.28
N TRP A 228 -20.90 -5.34 17.22
CA TRP A 228 -20.72 -6.01 15.95
C TRP A 228 -19.36 -6.70 15.83
N ILE A 229 -19.37 -7.84 15.14
CA ILE A 229 -18.17 -8.58 14.76
C ILE A 229 -18.20 -8.80 13.25
N ARG A 230 -17.06 -9.00 12.64
CA ARG A 230 -16.99 -9.36 11.21
C ARG A 230 -17.78 -10.66 10.97
N ALA A 231 -18.50 -10.72 9.87
CA ALA A 231 -19.08 -11.95 9.41
C ALA A 231 -17.99 -13.01 9.16
N THR A 232 -18.33 -14.26 9.38
CA THR A 232 -17.43 -15.39 9.11
C THR A 232 -17.97 -16.25 7.98
N GLU A 233 -17.06 -16.87 7.26
CA GLU A 233 -17.35 -17.85 6.20
C GLU A 233 -16.66 -19.19 6.49
N LYS A 234 -17.18 -20.24 5.92
CA LYS A 234 -16.53 -21.55 5.96
C LYS A 234 -15.81 -21.79 4.64
N TYR A 235 -14.46 -21.76 4.70
CA TYR A 235 -13.61 -21.96 3.53
C TYR A 235 -12.71 -23.18 3.74
N TYR A 236 -12.78 -24.15 2.84
CA TYR A 236 -12.08 -25.45 2.97
C TYR A 236 -12.21 -26.12 4.35
N GLY A 237 -13.40 -26.04 4.95
CA GLY A 237 -13.66 -26.65 6.26
C GLY A 237 -13.23 -25.84 7.48
N GLN A 238 -12.53 -24.73 7.27
CA GLN A 238 -12.14 -23.79 8.33
C GLN A 238 -13.06 -22.58 8.35
N VAL A 239 -13.43 -22.14 9.56
CA VAL A 239 -14.17 -20.89 9.74
C VAL A 239 -13.17 -19.75 9.77
N GLN A 240 -13.34 -18.78 8.87
CA GLN A 240 -12.51 -17.59 8.79
C GLN A 240 -13.38 -16.34 8.62
N PRO A 241 -12.89 -15.17 9.01
CA PRO A 241 -13.61 -13.93 8.76
C PRO A 241 -13.64 -13.61 7.26
N VAL A 242 -14.75 -13.05 6.82
CA VAL A 242 -14.88 -12.53 5.46
C VAL A 242 -13.93 -11.34 5.29
N GLU A 243 -12.99 -11.43 4.37
CA GLU A 243 -12.09 -10.31 4.06
C GLU A 243 -12.85 -9.20 3.30
N PRO A 244 -12.43 -7.93 3.39
CA PRO A 244 -12.99 -6.88 2.55
C PRO A 244 -12.86 -7.25 1.07
N TYR A 245 -13.90 -7.03 0.29
CA TYR A 245 -13.89 -7.36 -1.13
C TYR A 245 -14.54 -6.26 -1.97
N TYR A 246 -14.04 -6.09 -3.18
CA TYR A 246 -14.55 -5.10 -4.13
C TYR A 246 -15.63 -5.71 -5.02
N ILE A 247 -16.70 -4.95 -5.23
CA ILE A 247 -17.76 -5.31 -6.18
C ILE A 247 -18.17 -4.09 -7.01
N MET A 248 -18.71 -4.36 -8.21
CA MET A 248 -19.52 -3.39 -8.92
C MET A 248 -20.94 -3.49 -8.38
N TRP A 249 -21.42 -2.42 -7.80
CA TRP A 249 -22.77 -2.34 -7.23
C TRP A 249 -23.50 -1.12 -7.77
N GLU A 250 -24.76 -1.31 -8.10
CA GLU A 250 -25.66 -0.24 -8.51
C GLU A 250 -26.62 0.05 -7.35
N PRO A 251 -26.37 1.11 -6.56
CA PRO A 251 -27.28 1.52 -5.50
C PRO A 251 -28.67 1.85 -6.08
N PRO A 252 -29.76 1.62 -5.34
CA PRO A 252 -31.14 1.86 -5.82
C PRO A 252 -31.38 3.28 -6.34
N ASP A 253 -30.65 4.27 -5.82
CA ASP A 253 -30.78 5.69 -6.17
C ASP A 253 -29.64 6.19 -7.08
N ALA A 254 -28.72 5.33 -7.51
CA ALA A 254 -27.61 5.71 -8.37
C ALA A 254 -27.97 5.57 -9.86
N GLN A 255 -27.39 6.42 -10.69
CA GLN A 255 -27.57 6.35 -12.15
C GLN A 255 -26.60 5.36 -12.83
N ASN A 256 -25.56 4.95 -12.13
CA ASN A 256 -24.51 4.07 -12.64
C ASN A 256 -24.01 3.13 -11.55
N ALA A 257 -23.48 1.99 -11.98
CA ALA A 257 -22.78 1.08 -11.09
C ALA A 257 -21.49 1.71 -10.55
N GLU A 258 -21.26 1.57 -9.26
CA GLU A 258 -20.09 2.06 -8.54
C GLU A 258 -19.17 0.92 -8.12
N PHE A 259 -17.87 1.15 -8.13
CA PHE A 259 -16.88 0.23 -7.61
C PHE A 259 -16.74 0.45 -6.11
N VAL A 260 -17.31 -0.44 -5.31
CA VAL A 260 -17.38 -0.29 -3.86
C VAL A 260 -16.62 -1.39 -3.13
N LEU A 261 -16.08 -1.06 -1.96
CA LEU A 261 -15.46 -2.00 -1.04
C LEU A 261 -16.45 -2.33 0.08
N ILE A 262 -16.70 -3.62 0.32
CA ILE A 262 -17.65 -4.10 1.31
C ILE A 262 -16.94 -4.87 2.42
N LEU A 263 -17.43 -4.66 3.65
CA LEU A 263 -17.03 -5.39 4.84
C LEU A 263 -18.29 -5.77 5.64
N PRO A 264 -18.73 -7.04 5.64
CA PRO A 264 -19.93 -7.46 6.34
C PRO A 264 -19.69 -7.64 7.83
N PHE A 265 -20.72 -7.33 8.63
CA PHE A 265 -20.77 -7.50 10.07
C PHE A 265 -21.97 -8.30 10.50
N THR A 266 -21.85 -8.97 11.65
CA THR A 266 -22.96 -9.63 12.36
C THR A 266 -22.96 -9.19 13.84
N PRO A 267 -24.15 -9.13 14.49
CA PRO A 267 -24.20 -8.91 15.94
C PRO A 267 -23.50 -10.06 16.68
N LYS A 268 -22.72 -9.73 17.72
CA LYS A 268 -21.84 -10.67 18.42
C LYS A 268 -22.51 -11.92 18.97
N ASN A 269 -23.73 -11.84 19.45
CA ASN A 269 -24.41 -12.93 20.17
C ASN A 269 -25.67 -13.43 19.43
N ARG A 270 -25.82 -13.09 18.16
CA ARG A 270 -26.96 -13.51 17.36
C ARG A 270 -26.47 -14.38 16.19
N GLN A 271 -27.10 -15.53 16.00
CA GLN A 271 -26.97 -16.30 14.77
C GLN A 271 -27.89 -15.63 13.73
N VAL A 272 -27.32 -15.29 12.61
CA VAL A 272 -28.06 -14.76 11.45
C VAL A 272 -28.24 -15.93 10.48
#